data_91a7411e327286844d06f8d4f3d4ead1
#
_entry.id   91a7411e327286844d06f8d4f3d4ead1
#
_cell.length_a   1.000
_cell.length_b   1.000
_cell.length_c   1.000
_cell.angle_alpha   90.00
_cell.angle_beta   90.00
_cell.angle_gamma   90.00
#
_symmetry.space_group_name_H-M   'P 1'
#
loop_
_entity.id
_entity.type
_entity.pdbx_description
1 polymer ?
#
loop_
_entity_poly.entity_id
_entity_poly.type
_entity_poly.pdbx_seq_one_letter_code
_entity_poly.pdbx_strand_id
1 'polypeptide(L)'
;MDIAKVREYLDADWTAVQELLVSSLESDIDLLNQTNKSILSHSGKQLRPMLALLAARACAADAKASEATVRYACAAELLHNATLLHDDVADDSDQRRGVPTIRSLMGPTVSVLLGDYWLVKAMEQILGDKDSDSRVVRIFSKTLSDLAEGELLQLQKAQSGDTCEKDYLRIIYSKTASLFEASCVSAALSVNAPQEAVEAMRSYAVALGIA
;
A
#
# COMPACT_ATOMS: atom_id res chain seq x y z
N MET A 1 -5.92 -11.11 -16.65
CA MET A 1 -6.90 -10.16 -16.06
C MET A 1 -6.75 -8.82 -16.76
N ASP A 2 -7.83 -8.25 -17.27
CA ASP A 2 -7.82 -6.94 -17.91
C ASP A 2 -8.06 -5.86 -16.83
N ILE A 3 -7.00 -5.16 -16.45
CA ILE A 3 -7.04 -4.13 -15.40
C ILE A 3 -7.96 -2.96 -15.76
N ALA A 4 -8.07 -2.63 -17.06
CA ALA A 4 -8.96 -1.57 -17.51
C ALA A 4 -10.42 -1.90 -17.20
N LYS A 5 -10.85 -3.14 -17.46
CA LYS A 5 -12.20 -3.61 -17.10
C LYS A 5 -12.46 -3.63 -15.59
N VAL A 6 -11.44 -3.91 -14.78
CA VAL A 6 -11.59 -3.85 -13.31
C VAL A 6 -11.80 -2.41 -12.85
N ARG A 7 -11.04 -1.45 -13.39
CA ARG A 7 -11.22 -0.02 -13.08
C ARG A 7 -12.58 0.49 -13.54
N GLU A 8 -13.03 0.08 -14.73
CA GLU A 8 -14.37 0.40 -15.23
C GLU A 8 -15.47 -0.16 -14.32
N TYR A 9 -15.32 -1.41 -13.85
CA TYR A 9 -16.27 -2.00 -12.89
C TYR A 9 -16.29 -1.27 -11.54
N LEU A 10 -15.14 -0.78 -11.07
CA LEU A 10 -15.04 -0.03 -9.81
C LEU A 10 -15.55 1.41 -9.93
N ASP A 11 -15.54 1.99 -11.13
CA ASP A 11 -16.15 3.27 -11.52
C ASP A 11 -15.92 4.40 -10.48
N ALA A 12 -16.99 4.87 -9.84
CA ALA A 12 -16.95 5.98 -8.89
C ALA A 12 -16.03 5.71 -7.68
N ASP A 13 -15.98 4.47 -7.17
CA ASP A 13 -15.10 4.12 -6.04
C ASP A 13 -13.62 4.26 -6.44
N TRP A 14 -13.29 3.85 -7.68
CA TRP A 14 -11.94 4.03 -8.22
C TRP A 14 -11.57 5.50 -8.37
N THR A 15 -12.49 6.29 -8.93
CA THR A 15 -12.32 7.74 -9.09
C THR A 15 -12.09 8.41 -7.73
N ALA A 16 -12.89 8.07 -6.71
CA ALA A 16 -12.75 8.62 -5.37
C ALA A 16 -11.37 8.30 -4.75
N VAL A 17 -10.83 7.09 -4.96
CA VAL A 17 -9.46 6.77 -4.49
C VAL A 17 -8.42 7.61 -5.21
N GLN A 18 -8.54 7.81 -6.55
CA GLN A 18 -7.56 8.63 -7.29
C GLN A 18 -7.60 10.09 -6.86
N GLU A 19 -8.78 10.66 -6.66
CA GLU A 19 -8.96 12.04 -6.17
C GLU A 19 -8.38 12.19 -4.77
N LEU A 20 -8.63 11.21 -3.87
CA LEU A 20 -8.09 11.23 -2.52
C LEU A 20 -6.56 11.09 -2.50
N LEU A 21 -5.97 10.26 -3.37
CA LEU A 21 -4.51 10.16 -3.51
C LEU A 21 -3.89 11.49 -3.90
N VAL A 22 -4.48 12.21 -4.85
CA VAL A 22 -3.98 13.51 -5.28
C VAL A 22 -4.13 14.55 -4.17
N SER A 23 -5.33 14.70 -3.60
CA SER A 23 -5.61 15.71 -2.58
C SER A 23 -4.86 15.48 -1.27
N SER A 24 -4.62 14.22 -0.88
CA SER A 24 -3.83 13.89 0.32
C SER A 24 -2.38 14.38 0.24
N LEU A 25 -1.85 14.54 -0.96
CA LEU A 25 -0.45 14.91 -1.20
C LEU A 25 -0.26 16.39 -1.54
N GLU A 26 -1.34 17.18 -1.54
CA GLU A 26 -1.25 18.62 -1.75
C GLU A 26 -0.49 19.32 -0.62
N SER A 27 0.35 20.28 -0.98
CA SER A 27 1.21 21.03 -0.07
C SER A 27 1.37 22.47 -0.57
N ASP A 28 1.80 23.37 0.29
CA ASP A 28 2.25 24.72 -0.05
C ASP A 28 3.70 24.75 -0.61
N ILE A 29 4.37 23.59 -0.64
CA ILE A 29 5.75 23.44 -1.12
C ILE A 29 5.72 22.97 -2.58
N ASP A 30 6.10 23.83 -3.53
CA ASP A 30 6.10 23.54 -4.97
C ASP A 30 6.92 22.30 -5.34
N LEU A 31 8.10 22.14 -4.75
CA LEU A 31 8.96 20.98 -4.98
C LEU A 31 8.24 19.67 -4.64
N LEU A 32 7.52 19.67 -3.52
CA LEU A 32 6.78 18.50 -3.05
C LEU A 32 5.64 18.17 -4.01
N ASN A 33 4.86 19.17 -4.45
CA ASN A 33 3.77 18.98 -5.41
C ASN A 33 4.25 18.45 -6.76
N GLN A 34 5.35 19.01 -7.30
CA GLN A 34 5.93 18.55 -8.56
C GLN A 34 6.43 17.09 -8.47
N THR A 35 7.08 16.74 -7.36
CA THR A 35 7.61 15.39 -7.15
C THR A 35 6.49 14.39 -6.93
N ASN A 36 5.49 14.72 -6.13
CA ASN A 36 4.30 13.87 -5.91
C ASN A 36 3.57 13.60 -7.22
N LYS A 37 3.36 14.62 -8.06
CA LYS A 37 2.74 14.47 -9.38
C LYS A 37 3.57 13.55 -10.29
N SER A 38 4.88 13.65 -10.27
CA SER A 38 5.78 12.76 -11.03
C SER A 38 5.64 11.31 -10.58
N ILE A 39 5.65 11.03 -9.26
CA ILE A 39 5.49 9.68 -8.72
C ILE A 39 4.12 9.11 -9.11
N LEU A 40 3.04 9.85 -8.91
CA LEU A 40 1.68 9.40 -9.24
C LEU A 40 1.50 9.10 -10.74
N SER A 41 2.16 9.83 -11.63
CA SER A 41 2.09 9.59 -13.08
C SER A 41 2.73 8.24 -13.50
N HIS A 42 3.56 7.65 -12.64
CA HIS A 42 4.25 6.38 -12.87
C HIS A 42 3.86 5.27 -11.87
N SER A 43 2.72 5.42 -11.19
CA SER A 43 2.26 4.54 -10.09
C SER A 43 1.94 3.08 -10.49
N GLY A 44 2.05 2.72 -11.76
CA GLY A 44 1.88 1.35 -12.22
C GLY A 44 0.43 0.85 -12.18
N LYS A 45 0.24 -0.42 -11.79
CA LYS A 45 -1.09 -1.07 -11.86
C LYS A 45 -2.02 -0.70 -10.70
N GLN A 46 -1.49 -0.25 -9.58
CA GLN A 46 -2.23 0.07 -8.35
C GLN A 46 -3.14 -1.08 -7.89
N LEU A 47 -2.55 -2.29 -7.76
CA LEU A 47 -3.31 -3.50 -7.41
C LEU A 47 -3.89 -3.45 -6.00
N ARG A 48 -3.19 -2.83 -5.04
CA ARG A 48 -3.63 -2.79 -3.63
C ARG A 48 -4.93 -2.02 -3.44
N PRO A 49 -5.09 -0.80 -3.95
CA PRO A 49 -6.38 -0.11 -3.89
C PRO A 49 -7.49 -0.81 -4.67
N MET A 50 -7.20 -1.40 -5.84
CA MET A 50 -8.21 -2.20 -6.56
C MET A 50 -8.69 -3.39 -5.75
N LEU A 51 -7.78 -4.13 -5.12
CA LEU A 51 -8.14 -5.29 -4.29
C LEU A 51 -8.91 -4.88 -3.04
N ALA A 52 -8.56 -3.76 -2.41
CA ALA A 52 -9.33 -3.23 -1.28
C ALA A 52 -10.79 -2.93 -1.69
N LEU A 53 -10.99 -2.23 -2.81
CA LEU A 53 -12.33 -1.91 -3.31
C LEU A 53 -13.12 -3.17 -3.69
N LEU A 54 -12.48 -4.13 -4.36
CA LEU A 54 -13.12 -5.42 -4.71
C LEU A 54 -13.48 -6.22 -3.46
N ALA A 55 -12.60 -6.28 -2.45
CA ALA A 55 -12.86 -6.97 -1.18
C ALA A 55 -14.05 -6.36 -0.44
N ALA A 56 -14.12 -5.03 -0.36
CA ALA A 56 -15.27 -4.35 0.23
C ALA A 56 -16.56 -4.68 -0.50
N ARG A 57 -16.58 -4.57 -1.84
CA ARG A 57 -17.77 -4.88 -2.65
C ARG A 57 -18.20 -6.34 -2.53
N ALA A 58 -17.26 -7.28 -2.41
CA ALA A 58 -17.55 -8.69 -2.22
C ALA A 58 -18.14 -8.99 -0.83
N CYS A 59 -17.83 -8.17 0.18
CA CYS A 59 -18.27 -8.34 1.56
C CYS A 59 -19.48 -7.50 1.93
N ALA A 60 -19.74 -6.39 1.20
CA ALA A 60 -20.86 -5.49 1.49
C ALA A 60 -22.19 -6.04 0.95
N ALA A 61 -23.26 -5.89 1.72
CA ALA A 61 -24.60 -6.35 1.33
C ALA A 61 -25.14 -5.65 0.07
N ASP A 62 -24.75 -4.39 -0.16
CA ASP A 62 -25.14 -3.57 -1.32
C ASP A 62 -24.08 -3.52 -2.41
N ALA A 63 -22.99 -4.32 -2.27
CA ALA A 63 -21.85 -4.37 -3.18
C ALA A 63 -21.18 -3.00 -3.41
N LYS A 64 -21.15 -2.13 -2.41
CA LYS A 64 -20.52 -0.80 -2.46
C LYS A 64 -19.38 -0.67 -1.47
N ALA A 65 -18.38 0.13 -1.84
CA ALA A 65 -17.34 0.56 -0.93
C ALA A 65 -17.86 1.66 0.00
N SER A 66 -17.39 1.68 1.24
CA SER A 66 -17.64 2.77 2.19
C SER A 66 -16.61 3.89 2.01
N GLU A 67 -16.87 5.07 2.58
CA GLU A 67 -15.87 6.14 2.65
C GLU A 67 -14.59 5.68 3.35
N ALA A 68 -14.70 4.90 4.41
CA ALA A 68 -13.55 4.29 5.09
C ALA A 68 -12.80 3.31 4.17
N THR A 69 -13.49 2.55 3.29
CA THR A 69 -12.84 1.71 2.28
C THR A 69 -11.96 2.53 1.35
N VAL A 70 -12.47 3.67 0.86
CA VAL A 70 -11.72 4.57 -0.04
C VAL A 70 -10.46 5.09 0.65
N ARG A 71 -10.56 5.50 1.93
CA ARG A 71 -9.41 5.94 2.72
C ARG A 71 -8.38 4.82 2.93
N TYR A 72 -8.81 3.61 3.26
CA TYR A 72 -7.90 2.48 3.45
C TYR A 72 -7.25 2.01 2.15
N ALA A 73 -7.97 2.06 1.04
CA ALA A 73 -7.42 1.81 -0.29
C ALA A 73 -6.35 2.85 -0.67
N CYS A 74 -6.62 4.13 -0.41
CA CYS A 74 -5.67 5.23 -0.57
C CYS A 74 -4.43 5.02 0.31
N ALA A 75 -4.62 4.72 1.61
CA ALA A 75 -3.54 4.45 2.56
C ALA A 75 -2.62 3.31 2.10
N ALA A 76 -3.18 2.22 1.59
CA ALA A 76 -2.40 1.09 1.09
C ALA A 76 -1.50 1.47 -0.09
N GLU A 77 -1.97 2.33 -1.00
CA GLU A 77 -1.16 2.80 -2.12
C GLU A 77 -0.10 3.83 -1.68
N LEU A 78 -0.45 4.73 -0.75
CA LEU A 78 0.51 5.67 -0.16
C LEU A 78 1.64 4.93 0.57
N LEU A 79 1.31 3.93 1.40
CA LEU A 79 2.29 3.08 2.07
C LEU A 79 3.18 2.33 1.09
N HIS A 80 2.59 1.76 0.04
CA HIS A 80 3.37 1.07 -0.98
C HIS A 80 4.39 1.98 -1.65
N ASN A 81 3.99 3.19 -2.04
CA ASN A 81 4.92 4.13 -2.67
C ASN A 81 5.95 4.67 -1.66
N ALA A 82 5.59 4.87 -0.39
CA ALA A 82 6.53 5.22 0.67
C ALA A 82 7.64 4.17 0.81
N THR A 83 7.28 2.89 0.86
CA THR A 83 8.29 1.80 0.91
C THR A 83 9.16 1.77 -0.34
N LEU A 84 8.61 1.98 -1.54
CA LEU A 84 9.40 2.03 -2.76
C LEU A 84 10.42 3.18 -2.77
N LEU A 85 10.08 4.35 -2.19
CA LEU A 85 11.00 5.49 -2.06
C LEU A 85 12.15 5.19 -1.09
N HIS A 86 11.89 4.46 -0.02
CA HIS A 86 12.90 3.99 0.92
C HIS A 86 13.76 2.87 0.32
N ASP A 87 13.15 1.89 -0.34
CA ASP A 87 13.83 0.77 -0.99
C ASP A 87 14.78 1.26 -2.09
N ASP A 88 14.40 2.28 -2.88
CA ASP A 88 15.29 2.87 -3.89
C ASP A 88 16.60 3.40 -3.29
N VAL A 89 16.56 3.86 -2.04
CA VAL A 89 17.76 4.30 -1.31
C VAL A 89 18.52 3.11 -0.74
N ALA A 90 17.83 2.15 -0.13
CA ALA A 90 18.45 0.96 0.47
C ALA A 90 19.14 0.09 -0.57
N ASP A 91 18.55 -0.05 -1.76
CA ASP A 91 19.05 -0.86 -2.88
C ASP A 91 19.99 -0.10 -3.81
N ASP A 92 20.27 1.18 -3.54
CA ASP A 92 21.07 2.06 -4.43
C ASP A 92 20.54 2.12 -5.87
N SER A 93 19.23 2.07 -6.04
CA SER A 93 18.55 1.89 -7.33
C SER A 93 18.47 3.19 -8.13
N ASP A 94 19.01 3.22 -9.34
CA ASP A 94 18.94 4.38 -10.25
C ASP A 94 17.65 4.43 -11.07
N GLN A 95 17.02 3.28 -11.32
CA GLN A 95 15.83 3.17 -12.15
C GLN A 95 14.80 2.20 -11.56
N ARG A 96 13.52 2.55 -11.72
CA ARG A 96 12.37 1.70 -11.38
C ARG A 96 11.38 1.69 -12.55
N ARG A 97 11.04 0.50 -13.06
CA ARG A 97 10.15 0.33 -14.24
C ARG A 97 10.58 1.13 -15.46
N GLY A 98 11.90 1.29 -15.68
CA GLY A 98 12.45 2.04 -16.81
C GLY A 98 12.44 3.58 -16.64
N VAL A 99 12.06 4.08 -15.46
CA VAL A 99 12.05 5.51 -15.14
C VAL A 99 13.10 5.78 -14.04
N PRO A 100 13.86 6.90 -14.11
CA PRO A 100 14.78 7.28 -13.05
C PRO A 100 14.06 7.40 -11.70
N THR A 101 14.70 6.93 -10.63
CA THR A 101 14.18 7.04 -9.25
C THR A 101 14.33 8.47 -8.72
N ILE A 102 13.56 8.83 -7.69
CA ILE A 102 13.74 10.10 -6.98
C ILE A 102 15.13 10.19 -6.37
N ARG A 103 15.63 9.05 -5.83
CA ARG A 103 17.01 8.96 -5.34
C ARG A 103 18.03 9.34 -6.40
N SER A 104 17.89 8.84 -7.62
CA SER A 104 18.77 9.14 -8.76
C SER A 104 18.70 10.59 -9.23
N LEU A 105 17.48 11.17 -9.25
CA LEU A 105 17.26 12.53 -9.74
C LEU A 105 17.59 13.63 -8.71
N MET A 106 17.29 13.40 -7.43
CA MET A 106 17.29 14.43 -6.39
C MET A 106 18.13 14.04 -5.15
N GLY A 107 18.72 12.86 -5.18
CA GLY A 107 19.55 12.34 -4.09
C GLY A 107 18.76 11.58 -3.01
N PRO A 108 19.50 10.79 -2.19
CA PRO A 108 18.89 9.89 -1.20
C PRO A 108 18.11 10.63 -0.12
N THR A 109 18.56 11.81 0.29
CA THR A 109 17.90 12.61 1.33
C THR A 109 16.47 12.99 0.92
N VAL A 110 16.26 13.43 -0.33
CA VAL A 110 14.93 13.78 -0.83
C VAL A 110 14.04 12.55 -0.90
N SER A 111 14.58 11.41 -1.35
CA SER A 111 13.80 10.16 -1.43
C SER A 111 13.33 9.71 -0.04
N VAL A 112 14.19 9.75 0.98
CA VAL A 112 13.82 9.40 2.36
C VAL A 112 12.75 10.33 2.89
N LEU A 113 12.94 11.65 2.80
CA LEU A 113 11.96 12.62 3.30
C LEU A 113 10.59 12.53 2.60
N LEU A 114 10.58 12.22 1.31
CA LEU A 114 9.34 11.95 0.57
C LEU A 114 8.68 10.66 1.03
N GLY A 115 9.45 9.60 1.27
CA GLY A 115 8.94 8.35 1.83
C GLY A 115 8.27 8.57 3.19
N ASP A 116 8.93 9.33 4.09
CA ASP A 116 8.37 9.69 5.39
C ASP A 116 7.09 10.53 5.25
N TYR A 117 7.07 11.50 4.33
CA TYR A 117 5.89 12.30 4.05
C TYR A 117 4.71 11.44 3.58
N TRP A 118 4.92 10.54 2.63
CA TRP A 118 3.89 9.64 2.13
C TRP A 118 3.42 8.66 3.21
N LEU A 119 4.32 8.21 4.07
CA LEU A 119 3.98 7.37 5.22
C LEU A 119 3.04 8.09 6.20
N VAL A 120 3.33 9.35 6.54
CA VAL A 120 2.47 10.16 7.40
C VAL A 120 1.11 10.38 6.73
N LYS A 121 1.06 10.67 5.42
CA LYS A 121 -0.20 10.82 4.68
C LYS A 121 -1.03 9.54 4.67
N ALA A 122 -0.41 8.37 4.59
CA ALA A 122 -1.09 7.09 4.75
C ALA A 122 -1.70 6.95 6.15
N MET A 123 -0.97 7.30 7.20
CA MET A 123 -1.47 7.25 8.57
C MET A 123 -2.66 8.19 8.80
N GLU A 124 -2.64 9.39 8.20
CA GLU A 124 -3.79 10.31 8.24
C GLU A 124 -5.05 9.66 7.64
N GLN A 125 -4.92 8.93 6.51
CA GLN A 125 -6.06 8.22 5.91
C GLN A 125 -6.56 7.05 6.78
N ILE A 126 -5.67 6.34 7.46
CA ILE A 126 -6.03 5.23 8.37
C ILE A 126 -6.77 5.75 9.60
N LEU A 127 -6.29 6.83 10.18
CA LEU A 127 -6.89 7.42 11.38
C LEU A 127 -8.22 8.11 11.07
N GLY A 128 -8.35 8.83 9.96
CA GLY A 128 -9.51 9.63 9.62
C GLY A 128 -9.82 10.72 10.65
N ASP A 129 -10.85 11.53 10.38
CA ASP A 129 -11.13 12.70 11.21
C ASP A 129 -11.91 12.38 12.50
N LYS A 130 -12.76 11.35 12.52
CA LYS A 130 -13.73 11.14 13.63
C LYS A 130 -13.84 9.71 14.15
N ASP A 131 -13.64 8.69 13.32
CA ASP A 131 -13.93 7.30 13.71
C ASP A 131 -12.87 6.34 13.13
N SER A 132 -11.71 6.26 13.78
CA SER A 132 -10.73 5.23 13.43
C SER A 132 -11.14 3.88 14.03
N ASP A 133 -11.27 2.86 13.18
CA ASP A 133 -11.36 1.49 13.68
C ASP A 133 -10.00 1.05 14.24
N SER A 134 -9.94 0.88 15.56
CA SER A 134 -8.69 0.47 16.23
C SER A 134 -8.11 -0.85 15.72
N ARG A 135 -8.96 -1.73 15.13
CA ARG A 135 -8.52 -2.97 14.49
C ARG A 135 -7.71 -2.65 13.23
N VAL A 136 -8.19 -1.71 12.41
CA VAL A 136 -7.50 -1.28 11.18
C VAL A 136 -6.19 -0.59 11.49
N VAL A 137 -6.17 0.30 12.50
CA VAL A 137 -4.93 0.94 12.97
C VAL A 137 -3.89 -0.11 13.35
N ARG A 138 -4.29 -1.17 14.10
CA ARG A 138 -3.37 -2.27 14.48
C ARG A 138 -2.90 -3.09 13.27
N ILE A 139 -3.77 -3.33 12.28
CA ILE A 139 -3.41 -4.04 11.06
C ILE A 139 -2.31 -3.29 10.33
N PHE A 140 -2.50 -2.01 10.03
CA PHE A 140 -1.50 -1.22 9.32
C PHE A 140 -0.22 -1.01 10.13
N SER A 141 -0.32 -0.82 11.45
CA SER A 141 0.85 -0.74 12.33
C SER A 141 1.68 -2.03 12.30
N LYS A 142 1.01 -3.20 12.36
CA LYS A 142 1.68 -4.49 12.22
C LYS A 142 2.32 -4.64 10.83
N THR A 143 1.62 -4.25 9.78
CA THR A 143 2.13 -4.29 8.40
C THR A 143 3.40 -3.46 8.24
N LEU A 144 3.46 -2.28 8.85
CA LEU A 144 4.68 -1.46 8.86
C LEU A 144 5.85 -2.15 9.55
N SER A 145 5.61 -2.80 10.70
CA SER A 145 6.63 -3.63 11.34
C SER A 145 7.07 -4.78 10.44
N ASP A 146 6.11 -5.50 9.84
CA ASP A 146 6.41 -6.64 8.97
C ASP A 146 7.27 -6.19 7.77
N LEU A 147 6.93 -5.06 7.12
CA LEU A 147 7.70 -4.50 5.99
C LEU A 147 9.16 -4.20 6.40
N ALA A 148 9.36 -3.51 7.52
CA ALA A 148 10.71 -3.18 8.01
C ALA A 148 11.51 -4.43 8.43
N GLU A 149 10.86 -5.36 9.15
CA GLU A 149 11.49 -6.62 9.57
C GLU A 149 11.84 -7.51 8.36
N GLY A 150 10.98 -7.53 7.33
CA GLY A 150 11.22 -8.28 6.11
C GLY A 150 12.43 -7.78 5.34
N GLU A 151 12.59 -6.45 5.25
CA GLU A 151 13.75 -5.82 4.63
C GLU A 151 15.04 -6.12 5.39
N LEU A 152 15.03 -5.92 6.70
CA LEU A 152 16.19 -6.22 7.55
C LEU A 152 16.58 -7.71 7.52
N LEU A 153 15.59 -8.61 7.51
CA LEU A 153 15.84 -10.04 7.38
C LEU A 153 16.45 -10.38 6.02
N GLN A 154 15.95 -9.79 4.93
CA GLN A 154 16.52 -9.97 3.59
C GLN A 154 17.99 -9.53 3.55
N LEU A 155 18.32 -8.35 4.09
CA LEU A 155 19.68 -7.84 4.16
C LEU A 155 20.59 -8.76 5.00
N GLN A 156 20.11 -9.21 6.16
CA GLN A 156 20.85 -10.15 7.02
C GLN A 156 21.16 -11.47 6.28
N LYS A 157 20.16 -12.02 5.58
CA LYS A 157 20.31 -13.29 4.85
C LYS A 157 21.17 -13.16 3.59
N ALA A 158 21.13 -12.02 2.93
CA ALA A 158 22.03 -11.73 1.81
C ALA A 158 23.51 -11.68 2.26
N GLN A 159 23.77 -11.18 3.47
CA GLN A 159 25.13 -11.15 4.04
C GLN A 159 25.62 -12.52 4.52
N SER A 160 24.75 -13.30 5.19
CA SER A 160 25.13 -14.62 5.73
C SER A 160 25.18 -15.73 4.70
N GLY A 161 24.39 -15.63 3.62
CA GLY A 161 24.30 -16.64 2.57
C GLY A 161 23.60 -17.94 2.99
N ASP A 162 22.93 -17.97 4.15
CA ASP A 162 22.31 -19.16 4.76
C ASP A 162 20.77 -19.16 4.69
N THR A 163 20.20 -18.54 3.64
CA THR A 163 18.75 -18.43 3.45
C THR A 163 18.10 -19.82 3.33
N CYS A 164 17.15 -20.13 4.22
CA CYS A 164 16.31 -21.32 4.12
C CYS A 164 14.91 -20.97 3.60
N GLU A 165 14.13 -22.00 3.23
CA GLU A 165 12.76 -21.82 2.71
C GLU A 165 11.87 -21.02 3.68
N LYS A 166 11.99 -21.27 4.99
CA LYS A 166 11.23 -20.53 6.01
C LYS A 166 11.58 -19.04 6.02
N ASP A 167 12.86 -18.69 5.88
CA ASP A 167 13.31 -17.29 5.80
C ASP A 167 12.77 -16.64 4.52
N TYR A 168 12.85 -17.33 3.40
CA TYR A 168 12.32 -16.88 2.12
C TYR A 168 10.81 -16.59 2.17
N LEU A 169 10.01 -17.52 2.69
CA LEU A 169 8.57 -17.33 2.84
C LEU A 169 8.23 -16.17 3.79
N ARG A 170 9.00 -16.01 4.88
CA ARG A 170 8.83 -14.88 5.79
C ARG A 170 9.12 -13.56 5.09
N ILE A 171 10.19 -13.46 4.30
CA ILE A 171 10.55 -12.26 3.55
C ILE A 171 9.44 -11.90 2.55
N ILE A 172 8.95 -12.87 1.76
CA ILE A 172 7.87 -12.63 0.79
C ILE A 172 6.59 -12.16 1.49
N TYR A 173 6.20 -12.86 2.56
CA TYR A 173 5.03 -12.42 3.33
C TYR A 173 5.21 -10.97 3.80
N SER A 174 6.32 -10.67 4.46
CA SER A 174 6.57 -9.36 5.05
C SER A 174 6.63 -8.25 4.01
N LYS A 175 7.35 -8.44 2.92
CA LYS A 175 7.55 -7.41 1.87
C LYS A 175 6.38 -7.26 0.91
N THR A 176 5.58 -8.29 0.71
CA THR A 176 4.54 -8.29 -0.33
C THR A 176 3.16 -8.62 0.22
N ALA A 177 2.98 -9.80 0.84
CA ALA A 177 1.67 -10.31 1.23
C ALA A 177 1.03 -9.51 2.37
N SER A 178 1.82 -9.01 3.32
CA SER A 178 1.33 -8.26 4.48
C SER A 178 0.49 -7.03 4.10
N LEU A 179 0.92 -6.28 3.09
CA LEU A 179 0.19 -5.10 2.63
C LEU A 179 -1.03 -5.47 1.76
N PHE A 180 -1.01 -6.59 1.03
CA PHE A 180 -2.23 -7.14 0.41
C PHE A 180 -3.24 -7.57 1.46
N GLU A 181 -2.78 -8.25 2.52
CA GLU A 181 -3.61 -8.63 3.66
C GLU A 181 -4.23 -7.40 4.32
N ALA A 182 -3.43 -6.39 4.66
CA ALA A 182 -3.91 -5.14 5.25
C ALA A 182 -4.97 -4.47 4.37
N SER A 183 -4.75 -4.41 3.05
CA SER A 183 -5.68 -3.81 2.09
C SER A 183 -7.04 -4.52 2.09
N CYS A 184 -7.06 -5.85 1.96
CA CYS A 184 -8.30 -6.62 1.85
C CYS A 184 -9.04 -6.72 3.19
N VAL A 185 -8.31 -6.94 4.29
CA VAL A 185 -8.91 -7.10 5.63
C VAL A 185 -9.49 -5.78 6.13
N SER A 186 -8.77 -4.66 5.98
CA SER A 186 -9.30 -3.35 6.38
C SER A 186 -10.53 -2.95 5.55
N ALA A 187 -10.54 -3.30 4.27
CA ALA A 187 -11.70 -3.08 3.40
C ALA A 187 -12.92 -3.91 3.82
N ALA A 188 -12.75 -5.19 4.16
CA ALA A 188 -13.84 -6.01 4.70
C ALA A 188 -14.38 -5.46 6.03
N LEU A 189 -13.49 -5.03 6.92
CA LEU A 189 -13.87 -4.41 8.19
C LEU A 189 -14.65 -3.10 7.99
N SER A 190 -14.28 -2.29 7.00
CA SER A 190 -14.91 -0.99 6.71
C SER A 190 -16.37 -1.08 6.28
N VAL A 191 -16.81 -2.25 5.81
CA VAL A 191 -18.21 -2.53 5.44
C VAL A 191 -18.93 -3.43 6.46
N ASN A 192 -18.37 -3.58 7.68
CA ASN A 192 -18.89 -4.42 8.74
C ASN A 192 -19.13 -5.88 8.34
N ALA A 193 -18.24 -6.44 7.53
CA ALA A 193 -18.30 -7.83 7.11
C ALA A 193 -18.29 -8.78 8.32
N PRO A 194 -19.02 -9.93 8.27
CA PRO A 194 -18.93 -10.94 9.30
C PRO A 194 -17.52 -11.51 9.40
N GLN A 195 -17.13 -11.98 10.60
CA GLN A 195 -15.78 -12.46 10.88
C GLN A 195 -15.29 -13.53 9.89
N GLU A 196 -16.19 -14.42 9.46
CA GLU A 196 -15.89 -15.47 8.47
C GLU A 196 -15.45 -14.86 7.12
N ALA A 197 -16.13 -13.81 6.65
CA ALA A 197 -15.75 -13.11 5.42
C ALA A 197 -14.42 -12.36 5.57
N VAL A 198 -14.16 -11.76 6.73
CA VAL A 198 -12.88 -11.11 7.05
C VAL A 198 -11.72 -12.12 6.97
N GLU A 199 -11.88 -13.32 7.57
CA GLU A 199 -10.86 -14.37 7.52
C GLU A 199 -10.69 -14.97 6.10
N ALA A 200 -11.77 -15.07 5.33
CA ALA A 200 -11.69 -15.46 3.92
C ALA A 200 -10.87 -14.45 3.09
N MET A 201 -11.11 -13.13 3.30
CA MET A 201 -10.34 -12.07 2.65
C MET A 201 -8.87 -12.09 3.08
N ARG A 202 -8.58 -12.36 4.35
CA ARG A 202 -7.22 -12.56 4.86
C ARG A 202 -6.50 -13.69 4.12
N SER A 203 -7.11 -14.86 4.09
CA SER A 203 -6.55 -16.05 3.45
C SER A 203 -6.29 -15.84 1.96
N TYR A 204 -7.25 -15.21 1.28
CA TYR A 204 -7.14 -14.85 -0.13
C TYR A 204 -5.97 -13.89 -0.39
N ALA A 205 -5.88 -12.81 0.38
CA ALA A 205 -4.86 -11.77 0.21
C ALA A 205 -3.45 -12.30 0.47
N VAL A 206 -3.28 -13.13 1.51
CA VAL A 206 -2.00 -13.78 1.82
C VAL A 206 -1.59 -14.73 0.69
N ALA A 207 -2.52 -15.59 0.23
CA ALA A 207 -2.23 -16.52 -0.87
C ALA A 207 -1.84 -15.76 -2.16
N LEU A 208 -2.56 -14.67 -2.49
CA LEU A 208 -2.25 -13.83 -3.65
C LEU A 208 -0.89 -13.13 -3.53
N GLY A 209 -0.55 -12.69 -2.32
CA GLY A 209 0.71 -11.97 -2.08
C GLY A 209 1.94 -12.87 -2.07
N ILE A 210 1.77 -14.18 -1.82
CA ILE A 210 2.85 -15.18 -1.84
C ILE A 210 3.04 -15.77 -3.26
N ALA A 211 1.97 -15.82 -4.09
CA ALA A 211 2.02 -16.36 -5.45
C ALA A 211 2.75 -15.44 -6.44
#